data_0c5c6197aa6b872d9229570930fd0207
#
_entry.id   0c5c6197aa6b872d9229570930fd0207
#
_cell.length_a   1.000
_cell.length_b   1.000
_cell.length_c   1.000
_cell.angle_alpha   90.00
_cell.angle_beta   90.00
_cell.angle_gamma   90.00
#
_symmetry.space_group_name_H-M   'P 1'
#
loop_
_entity.id
_entity.type
_entity.pdbx_description
1 polymer ?
#
loop_
_entity_poly.entity_id
_entity_poly.type
_entity_poly.pdbx_seq_one_letter_code
_entity_poly.pdbx_strand_id
1 'polypeptide(L)'
;MDTLTINEIFYSIQGETSRSGFPTTFVRLTGCPLRCSYCDTEYAFKNGSKMSFDEIGSLIKKNNSLYVTVTGGEPLAQKNVIPFLRYLCDMNYSVSIETSNAYDISNIDSRVSVILDVKTPASLESDKNMISNYKILKPTDEI
;
A
#
# COMPACT_ATOMS: atom_id res chain seq x y z
N MET A 1 9.42 18.70 5.21
CA MET A 1 9.28 17.48 6.03
C MET A 1 8.34 16.49 5.32
N ASP A 2 8.78 15.27 5.21
CA ASP A 2 8.01 14.27 4.49
C ASP A 2 6.86 13.76 5.35
N THR A 3 5.66 13.85 4.82
CA THR A 3 4.44 13.42 5.49
C THR A 3 3.57 12.61 4.55
N LEU A 4 2.68 11.83 5.14
CA LEU A 4 1.62 11.13 4.42
C LEU A 4 0.29 11.42 5.10
N THR A 5 -0.77 11.40 4.32
CA THR A 5 -2.12 11.52 4.86
C THR A 5 -2.64 10.12 5.15
N ILE A 6 -2.81 9.81 6.43
CA ILE A 6 -3.12 8.47 6.94
C ILE A 6 -4.59 8.39 7.31
N ASN A 7 -5.26 7.33 6.86
CA ASN A 7 -6.63 7.02 7.29
C ASN A 7 -6.59 6.29 8.63
N GLU A 8 -5.83 5.18 8.70
CA GLU A 8 -5.67 4.43 9.94
C GLU A 8 -4.39 3.60 9.90
N ILE A 9 -3.89 3.27 11.09
CA ILE A 9 -2.79 2.33 11.27
C ILE A 9 -3.29 1.30 12.28
N PHE A 10 -3.25 0.01 11.90
CA PHE A 10 -3.78 -1.03 12.77
C PHE A 10 -2.97 -2.31 12.65
N TYR A 11 -3.06 -3.14 13.66
CA TYR A 11 -2.36 -4.43 13.76
C TYR A 11 -3.39 -5.55 13.60
N SER A 12 -3.13 -6.46 12.68
CA SER A 12 -4.05 -7.56 12.42
C SER A 12 -3.31 -8.72 11.74
N ILE A 13 -4.06 -9.74 11.38
CA ILE A 13 -3.53 -10.87 10.62
C ILE A 13 -3.77 -10.59 9.13
N GLN A 14 -2.72 -10.76 8.31
CA GLN A 14 -2.86 -10.62 6.87
C GLN A 14 -3.80 -11.71 6.35
N GLY A 15 -4.87 -11.30 5.67
CA GLY A 15 -5.88 -12.23 5.13
C GLY A 15 -5.65 -12.62 3.69
N GLU A 16 -4.70 -11.99 3.02
CA GLU A 16 -4.45 -12.18 1.60
C GLU A 16 -2.96 -12.32 1.34
N THR A 17 -2.61 -12.65 0.08
CA THR A 17 -1.22 -12.77 -0.38
C THR A 17 -0.47 -13.95 0.25
N SER A 18 0.81 -14.08 -0.12
CA SER A 18 1.70 -15.12 0.42
C SER A 18 1.98 -14.96 1.91
N ARG A 19 1.64 -13.79 2.49
CA ARG A 19 1.82 -13.50 3.91
C ARG A 19 0.56 -13.76 4.73
N SER A 20 -0.43 -14.43 4.14
CA SER A 20 -1.68 -14.77 4.82
C SER A 20 -1.39 -15.54 6.11
N GLY A 21 -2.01 -15.12 7.21
CA GLY A 21 -1.81 -15.72 8.51
C GLY A 21 -0.72 -15.09 9.36
N PHE A 22 0.12 -14.19 8.81
CA PHE A 22 1.17 -13.54 9.58
C PHE A 22 0.69 -12.23 10.21
N PRO A 23 1.07 -11.98 11.48
CA PRO A 23 0.78 -10.70 12.11
C PRO A 23 1.42 -9.54 11.34
N THR A 24 0.65 -8.52 11.04
CA THR A 24 1.06 -7.43 10.16
C THR A 24 0.54 -6.10 10.68
N THR A 25 1.34 -5.04 10.58
CA THR A 25 0.87 -3.68 10.77
C THR A 25 0.44 -3.14 9.43
N PHE A 26 -0.80 -2.70 9.36
CA PHE A 26 -1.37 -2.09 8.16
C PHE A 26 -1.33 -0.57 8.27
N VAL A 27 -0.76 0.08 7.26
CA VAL A 27 -0.75 1.53 7.13
C VAL A 27 -1.70 1.87 5.98
N ARG A 28 -2.89 2.34 6.33
CA ARG A 28 -3.92 2.67 5.34
C ARG A 28 -3.88 4.16 5.04
N LEU A 29 -3.56 4.47 3.79
CA LEU A 29 -3.49 5.85 3.32
C LEU A 29 -4.86 6.33 2.85
N THR A 30 -5.02 7.64 2.80
CA THR A 30 -6.21 8.28 2.28
C THR A 30 -6.04 8.58 0.80
N GLY A 31 -7.15 8.50 0.05
CA GLY A 31 -7.18 8.88 -1.35
C GLY A 31 -7.07 7.71 -2.29
N CYS A 32 -7.95 7.69 -3.28
CA CYS A 32 -7.95 6.69 -4.33
C CYS A 32 -8.57 7.31 -5.58
N PRO A 33 -7.91 7.23 -6.75
CA PRO A 33 -8.46 7.76 -7.99
C PRO A 33 -9.57 6.88 -8.57
N LEU A 34 -9.72 5.64 -8.06
CA LEU A 34 -10.68 4.67 -8.57
C LEU A 34 -11.95 4.67 -7.73
N ARG A 35 -13.06 4.31 -8.36
CA ARG A 35 -14.37 4.16 -7.72
C ARG A 35 -14.96 2.83 -8.17
N CYS A 36 -14.36 1.74 -7.69
CA CYS A 36 -14.79 0.39 -8.07
C CYS A 36 -16.17 0.09 -7.51
N SER A 37 -17.01 -0.60 -8.30
CA SER A 37 -18.36 -0.95 -7.90
C SER A 37 -18.40 -1.90 -6.70
N TYR A 38 -17.30 -2.63 -6.44
CA TYR A 38 -17.19 -3.55 -5.32
C TYR A 38 -16.19 -3.07 -4.25
N CYS A 39 -15.86 -1.78 -4.22
CA CYS A 39 -14.91 -1.23 -3.25
C CYS A 39 -15.54 -1.23 -1.85
N ASP A 40 -14.86 -1.83 -0.88
CA ASP A 40 -15.32 -1.91 0.50
C ASP A 40 -14.65 -0.92 1.45
N THR A 41 -13.76 -0.06 0.92
CA THR A 41 -13.03 0.92 1.72
C THR A 41 -13.26 2.35 1.24
N GLU A 42 -14.51 2.69 0.90
CA GLU A 42 -14.85 4.03 0.42
C GLU A 42 -14.50 5.12 1.43
N TYR A 43 -14.55 4.83 2.72
CA TYR A 43 -14.18 5.78 3.76
C TYR A 43 -12.74 6.29 3.64
N ALA A 44 -11.87 5.52 3.01
CA ALA A 44 -10.48 5.92 2.80
C ALA A 44 -10.31 7.06 1.81
N PHE A 45 -11.37 7.43 1.09
CA PHE A 45 -11.31 8.52 0.12
C PHE A 45 -11.42 9.91 0.77
N LYS A 46 -11.99 9.98 1.96
CA LYS A 46 -12.45 11.26 2.54
C LYS A 46 -11.73 11.70 3.80
N ASN A 47 -11.27 10.76 4.61
CA ASN A 47 -10.71 11.08 5.93
C ASN A 47 -9.23 10.77 5.99
N GLY A 48 -8.50 11.57 6.75
CA GLY A 48 -7.10 11.30 6.96
C GLY A 48 -6.45 12.36 7.83
N SER A 49 -5.37 11.97 8.48
CA SER A 49 -4.54 12.85 9.27
C SER A 49 -3.14 12.89 8.69
N LYS A 50 -2.57 14.08 8.58
CA LYS A 50 -1.21 14.23 8.10
C LYS A 50 -0.23 13.80 9.19
N MET A 51 0.65 12.87 8.87
CA MET A 51 1.62 12.33 9.83
C MET A 51 3.01 12.27 9.18
N SER A 52 4.04 12.56 9.99
CA SER A 52 5.42 12.40 9.53
C SER A 52 5.81 10.92 9.50
N PHE A 53 6.88 10.62 8.76
CA PHE A 53 7.40 9.25 8.71
C PHE A 53 7.79 8.75 10.10
N ASP A 54 8.37 9.61 10.93
CA ASP A 54 8.77 9.24 12.29
C ASP A 54 7.56 8.94 13.18
N GLU A 55 6.49 9.71 13.05
CA GLU A 55 5.26 9.45 13.79
C GLU A 55 4.66 8.09 13.39
N ILE A 56 4.60 7.82 12.09
CA ILE A 56 4.09 6.55 11.57
C ILE A 56 4.98 5.40 12.05
N GLY A 57 6.29 5.58 11.93
CA GLY A 57 7.27 4.58 12.38
C GLY A 57 7.15 4.24 13.85
N SER A 58 6.89 5.24 14.70
CA SER A 58 6.69 5.02 16.12
C SER A 58 5.46 4.17 16.41
N LEU A 59 4.38 4.40 15.67
CA LEU A 59 3.15 3.61 15.81
C LEU A 59 3.36 2.16 15.35
N ILE A 60 4.09 1.96 14.25
CA ILE A 60 4.40 0.63 13.74
C ILE A 60 5.24 -0.15 14.78
N LYS A 61 6.23 0.52 15.36
CA LYS A 61 7.13 -0.10 16.32
C LYS A 61 6.40 -0.64 17.55
N LYS A 62 5.32 0.01 17.97
CA LYS A 62 4.52 -0.44 19.11
C LYS A 62 3.88 -1.81 18.88
N ASN A 63 3.63 -2.17 17.64
CA ASN A 63 2.98 -3.44 17.29
C ASN A 63 3.94 -4.62 17.30
N ASN A 64 5.24 -4.35 17.26
CA ASN A 64 6.29 -5.37 17.31
C ASN A 64 6.13 -6.48 16.25
N SER A 65 5.67 -6.11 15.05
CA SER A 65 5.58 -7.03 13.93
C SER A 65 6.70 -6.76 12.92
N LEU A 66 7.18 -7.82 12.27
CA LEU A 66 8.17 -7.69 11.20
C LEU A 66 7.52 -7.19 9.91
N TYR A 67 6.27 -7.59 9.65
CA TYR A 67 5.58 -7.31 8.41
C TYR A 67 4.79 -6.02 8.48
N VAL A 68 4.93 -5.19 7.44
CA VAL A 68 4.17 -3.95 7.27
C VAL A 68 3.58 -3.95 5.88
N THR A 69 2.27 -3.73 5.80
CA THR A 69 1.58 -3.59 4.52
C THR A 69 1.05 -2.18 4.38
N VAL A 70 1.47 -1.51 3.31
CA VAL A 70 0.97 -0.18 2.96
C VAL A 70 -0.17 -0.36 1.98
N THR A 71 -1.32 0.15 2.36
CA THR A 71 -2.55 -0.01 1.60
C THR A 71 -3.36 1.29 1.66
N GLY A 72 -4.58 1.25 1.27
CA GLY A 72 -5.38 2.45 1.38
C GLY A 72 -6.58 2.35 0.49
N GLY A 73 -7.04 3.53 0.11
CA GLY A 73 -7.46 3.89 -1.21
C GLY A 73 -6.42 3.48 -2.26
N GLU A 74 -5.62 4.43 -2.73
CA GLU A 74 -4.50 4.08 -3.62
C GLU A 74 -3.20 4.71 -3.06
N PRO A 75 -2.31 3.89 -2.47
CA PRO A 75 -1.09 4.44 -1.86
C PRO A 75 -0.22 5.24 -2.81
N LEU A 76 -0.11 4.82 -4.07
CA LEU A 76 0.75 5.49 -5.05
C LEU A 76 0.21 6.85 -5.48
N ALA A 77 -1.02 7.20 -5.11
CA ALA A 77 -1.55 8.54 -5.34
C ALA A 77 -0.83 9.60 -4.50
N GLN A 78 -0.20 9.21 -3.41
CA GLN A 78 0.61 10.11 -2.59
C GLN A 78 2.09 9.94 -2.97
N LYS A 79 2.71 11.01 -3.48
CA LYS A 79 4.09 10.96 -3.96
C LYS A 79 5.08 10.52 -2.88
N ASN A 80 4.82 10.90 -1.64
CA ASN A 80 5.73 10.61 -0.55
C ASN A 80 5.70 9.13 -0.13
N VAL A 81 4.80 8.32 -0.69
CA VAL A 81 4.79 6.89 -0.38
C VAL A 81 6.07 6.20 -0.86
N ILE A 82 6.65 6.63 -1.98
CA ILE A 82 7.87 6.03 -2.50
C ILE A 82 9.03 6.16 -1.50
N PRO A 83 9.40 7.37 -1.02
CA PRO A 83 10.43 7.47 0.02
C PRO A 83 10.02 6.84 1.36
N PHE A 84 8.71 6.79 1.66
CA PHE A 84 8.24 6.14 2.88
C PHE A 84 8.50 4.62 2.86
N LEU A 85 8.26 3.98 1.72
CA LEU A 85 8.55 2.55 1.57
C LEU A 85 10.02 2.26 1.80
N ARG A 86 10.90 3.10 1.27
CA ARG A 86 12.35 2.99 1.49
C ARG A 86 12.69 3.16 2.96
N TYR A 87 12.07 4.14 3.62
CA TYR A 87 12.25 4.38 5.04
C TYR A 87 11.92 3.13 5.86
N LEU A 88 10.82 2.46 5.56
CA LEU A 88 10.43 1.25 6.27
C LEU A 88 11.42 0.10 6.02
N CYS A 89 11.86 -0.06 4.78
CA CYS A 89 12.86 -1.09 4.44
C CYS A 89 14.19 -0.84 5.15
N ASP A 90 14.59 0.43 5.25
CA ASP A 90 15.83 0.81 5.95
C ASP A 90 15.74 0.53 7.45
N MET A 91 14.53 0.47 8.00
CA MET A 91 14.29 0.08 9.39
C MET A 91 14.13 -1.44 9.57
N ASN A 92 14.44 -2.20 8.53
CA ASN A 92 14.44 -3.68 8.54
C ASN A 92 13.06 -4.31 8.62
N TYR A 93 12.01 -3.60 8.23
CA TYR A 93 10.69 -4.22 8.08
C TYR A 93 10.60 -4.97 6.76
N SER A 94 9.79 -6.01 6.75
CA SER A 94 9.40 -6.70 5.54
C SER A 94 8.14 -6.04 5.01
N VAL A 95 8.27 -5.29 3.93
CA VAL A 95 7.25 -4.35 3.46
C VAL A 95 6.56 -4.86 2.21
N SER A 96 5.23 -4.74 2.17
CA SER A 96 4.45 -4.92 0.95
C SER A 96 3.58 -3.70 0.72
N ILE A 97 3.20 -3.48 -0.53
CA ILE A 97 2.27 -2.44 -0.92
C ILE A 97 1.17 -3.06 -1.77
N GLU A 98 -0.07 -2.74 -1.44
CA GLU A 98 -1.23 -3.15 -2.22
C GLU A 98 -1.67 -1.96 -3.05
N THR A 99 -1.60 -2.07 -4.36
CA THR A 99 -1.93 -1.00 -5.28
C THR A 99 -2.95 -1.45 -6.32
N SER A 100 -3.76 -0.49 -6.77
CA SER A 100 -4.81 -0.73 -7.76
C SER A 100 -4.30 -0.92 -9.18
N ASN A 101 -2.97 -0.87 -9.40
CA ASN A 101 -2.36 -0.99 -10.72
C ASN A 101 -2.71 0.17 -11.67
N ALA A 102 -3.02 1.34 -11.12
CA ALA A 102 -3.30 2.54 -11.90
C ALA A 102 -2.09 3.49 -11.98
N TYR A 103 -0.99 3.15 -11.32
CA TYR A 103 0.23 3.96 -11.24
C TYR A 103 1.45 3.14 -11.58
N ASP A 104 2.51 3.82 -12.03
CA ASP A 104 3.79 3.18 -12.35
C ASP A 104 4.48 2.71 -11.05
N ILE A 105 4.93 1.45 -11.03
CA ILE A 105 5.61 0.86 -9.90
C ILE A 105 7.14 0.85 -10.03
N SER A 106 7.68 1.42 -11.12
CA SER A 106 9.12 1.33 -11.42
C SER A 106 10.01 2.01 -10.39
N ASN A 107 9.50 2.97 -9.64
CA ASN A 107 10.26 3.72 -8.64
C ASN A 107 10.17 3.14 -7.22
N ILE A 108 9.44 2.04 -7.05
CA ILE A 108 9.32 1.40 -5.74
C ILE A 108 10.62 0.68 -5.40
N ASP A 109 11.07 0.81 -4.15
CA ASP A 109 12.26 0.13 -3.67
C ASP A 109 12.16 -1.38 -3.93
N SER A 110 13.25 -1.99 -4.43
CA SER A 110 13.24 -3.40 -4.82
C SER A 110 13.00 -4.36 -3.66
N ARG A 111 13.18 -3.92 -2.43
CA ARG A 111 12.92 -4.73 -1.23
C ARG A 111 11.43 -4.85 -0.90
N VAL A 112 10.58 -4.05 -1.53
CA VAL A 112 9.14 -4.05 -1.29
C VAL A 112 8.48 -5.09 -2.18
N SER A 113 7.59 -5.91 -1.60
CA SER A 113 6.72 -6.80 -2.38
C SER A 113 5.53 -6.02 -2.90
N VAL A 114 5.35 -5.98 -4.21
CA VAL A 114 4.26 -5.24 -4.83
C VAL A 114 3.11 -6.20 -5.13
N ILE A 115 1.94 -5.89 -4.61
CA ILE A 115 0.72 -6.66 -4.82
C ILE A 115 -0.17 -5.84 -5.75
N LEU A 116 -0.33 -6.28 -6.98
CA LEU A 116 -1.12 -5.58 -7.98
C LEU A 116 -2.56 -6.10 -7.96
N ASP A 117 -3.50 -5.19 -7.82
CA ASP A 117 -4.91 -5.48 -7.95
C ASP A 117 -5.34 -5.13 -9.38
N VAL A 118 -5.53 -6.14 -10.21
CA VAL A 118 -5.94 -5.97 -11.60
C VAL A 118 -7.44 -5.76 -11.65
N LYS A 119 -7.86 -4.58 -12.13
CA LYS A 119 -9.28 -4.24 -12.22
C LYS A 119 -9.93 -4.98 -13.37
N THR A 120 -11.06 -5.62 -13.08
CA THR A 120 -11.87 -6.30 -14.08
C THR A 120 -12.94 -5.37 -14.65
N PRO A 121 -13.58 -5.72 -15.77
CA PRO A 121 -14.70 -4.91 -16.29
C PRO A 121 -15.82 -4.72 -15.27
N ALA A 122 -16.04 -5.68 -14.38
CA ALA A 122 -17.08 -5.59 -13.34
C ALA A 122 -16.85 -4.44 -12.36
N SER A 123 -15.60 -3.96 -12.19
CA SER A 123 -15.30 -2.84 -11.30
C SER A 123 -15.61 -1.48 -11.94
N LEU A 124 -15.83 -1.44 -13.25
CA LEU A 124 -16.01 -0.23 -14.07
C LEU A 124 -14.75 0.62 -14.15
N GLU A 125 -13.60 0.06 -13.76
CA GLU A 125 -12.30 0.76 -13.74
C GLU A 125 -11.17 -0.02 -14.42
N SER A 126 -11.53 -1.03 -15.24
CA SER A 126 -10.53 -1.90 -15.87
C SER A 126 -9.60 -1.16 -16.84
N ASP A 127 -10.06 -0.05 -17.43
CA ASP A 127 -9.26 0.78 -18.34
C ASP A 127 -8.11 1.49 -17.63
N LYS A 128 -8.12 1.51 -16.31
CA LYS A 128 -7.06 2.16 -15.50
C LYS A 128 -5.93 1.21 -15.15
N ASN A 129 -5.98 -0.06 -15.56
CA ASN A 129 -4.87 -0.97 -15.37
C ASN A 129 -3.66 -0.50 -16.18
N MET A 130 -2.48 -0.46 -15.54
CA MET A 130 -1.25 -0.06 -16.21
C MET A 130 -0.47 -1.29 -16.65
N ILE A 131 -0.61 -1.63 -17.93
CA ILE A 131 -0.04 -2.86 -18.50
C ILE A 131 1.48 -2.90 -18.37
N SER A 132 2.16 -1.76 -18.47
CA SER A 132 3.62 -1.68 -18.37
C SER A 132 4.14 -2.24 -17.03
N ASN A 133 3.32 -2.22 -15.96
CA ASN A 133 3.74 -2.74 -14.66
C ASN A 133 3.99 -4.25 -14.71
N TYR A 134 3.31 -4.99 -15.56
CA TYR A 134 3.49 -6.45 -15.65
C TYR A 134 4.90 -6.83 -16.08
N LYS A 135 5.58 -5.97 -16.81
CA LYS A 135 6.92 -6.25 -17.35
C LYS A 135 8.02 -6.07 -16.31
N ILE A 136 7.72 -5.40 -15.21
CA ILE A 136 8.72 -5.07 -14.18
C ILE A 136 8.44 -5.77 -12.84
N LEU A 137 7.51 -6.72 -12.83
CA LEU A 137 7.23 -7.51 -11.62
C LEU A 137 8.43 -8.39 -11.26
N LYS A 138 8.69 -8.50 -9.96
CA LYS A 138 9.75 -9.32 -9.39
C LYS A 138 9.15 -10.64 -8.89
N PRO A 139 10.00 -11.67 -8.62
CA PRO A 139 9.51 -12.95 -8.07
C PRO A 139 8.75 -12.80 -6.75
N THR A 140 9.02 -11.76 -5.96
CA THR A 140 8.33 -11.53 -4.69
C THR A 140 7.04 -10.74 -4.84
N ASP A 141 6.72 -10.28 -6.06
CA ASP A 141 5.50 -9.52 -6.33
C ASP A 141 4.34 -10.47 -6.61
N GLU A 142 3.12 -9.96 -6.47
CA GLU A 142 1.89 -10.74 -6.68
C GLU A 142 0.87 -9.94 -7.47
N ILE A 143 -0.05 -10.64 -8.10
CA ILE A 143 -1.17 -10.03 -8.83
C ILE A 143 -2.47 -10.46 -8.16
#